data_998b091b63db82d73046684bdec8fe4c
#
_entry.id   998b091b63db82d73046684bdec8fe4c
#
_cell.length_a   1.000
_cell.length_b   1.000
_cell.length_c   1.000
_cell.angle_alpha   90.00
_cell.angle_beta   90.00
_cell.angle_gamma   90.00
#
_symmetry.space_group_name_H-M   'P 1'
#
loop_
_entity.id
_entity.type
_entity.pdbx_description
1 polymer ?
#
loop_
_entity_poly.entity_id
_entity_poly.type
_entity_poly.pdbx_seq_one_letter_code
_entity_poly.pdbx_strand_id
1 'polypeptide(L)'
;DHRDLHSFPTRRSSDLGQWGAALSYAAKAFGLELAVYMVKISYEQKPYRRSIMQTFGAQVTASPSMSTKAGRKILTDHPNYQGSLGTAISEAIELAMSTPNCKYTLGSVLSHVTLHQTMIGLEAEKQMAMAGEYPDIVIGCFGGGSNFGGISFPFMRHNILSGKKTRFIAAEPNSCPKLTRGVFRYDFGDEAGYTPLLPMFTLGHNFAPAHIHAGGLRYHGAGVIVS
;
A
#
# COMPACT_ATOMS: atom_id res chain seq x y z
N ASP A 1 30.78 -3.04 28.45
CA ASP A 1 29.89 -3.58 27.42
C ASP A 1 29.32 -2.42 26.63
N HIS A 2 30.15 -1.87 25.73
CA HIS A 2 29.70 -0.85 24.79
C HIS A 2 28.88 -1.53 23.70
N ARG A 3 27.58 -1.63 23.89
CA ARG A 3 26.66 -1.95 22.78
C ARG A 3 26.71 -0.80 21.80
N ASP A 4 27.12 -1.09 20.57
CA ASP A 4 27.10 -0.15 19.44
C ASP A 4 25.72 0.50 19.30
N LEU A 5 25.58 1.71 19.81
CA LEU A 5 24.39 2.54 19.74
C LEU A 5 24.15 3.10 18.31
N HIS A 6 24.89 2.62 17.30
CA HIS A 6 24.91 3.25 15.96
C HIS A 6 24.25 2.45 14.83
N SER A 7 23.57 1.35 15.10
CA SER A 7 22.78 0.68 14.05
C SER A 7 21.28 0.72 14.37
N PHE A 8 20.65 1.85 14.16
CA PHE A 8 19.20 1.90 14.13
C PHE A 8 18.68 1.02 12.97
N PRO A 9 17.68 0.16 13.20
CA PRO A 9 17.15 -0.66 12.13
C PRO A 9 16.54 0.21 11.05
N THR A 10 17.05 0.08 9.83
CA THR A 10 16.57 0.81 8.66
C THR A 10 15.27 0.18 8.15
N ARG A 11 14.31 1.01 7.75
CA ARG A 11 13.07 0.59 7.09
C ARG A 11 13.06 1.06 5.64
N ARG A 12 12.59 0.19 4.75
CA ARG A 12 12.33 0.51 3.33
C ARG A 12 10.85 0.37 3.05
N SER A 13 10.27 1.31 2.32
CA SER A 13 8.85 1.30 2.00
C SER A 13 8.61 1.72 0.56
N SER A 14 7.62 1.10 -0.06
CA SER A 14 7.02 1.56 -1.31
C SER A 14 5.74 2.34 -1.02
N ASP A 15 5.49 3.44 -1.73
CA ASP A 15 4.37 4.32 -1.42
C ASP A 15 3.85 5.15 -2.60
N LEU A 16 2.60 5.55 -2.45
CA LEU A 16 1.90 6.57 -3.24
C LEU A 16 1.76 7.91 -2.47
N GLY A 17 2.44 8.04 -1.32
CA GLY A 17 2.62 9.25 -0.53
C GLY A 17 1.87 9.30 0.81
N GLN A 18 0.78 8.57 0.99
CA GLN A 18 0.00 8.60 2.24
C GLN A 18 0.61 7.73 3.33
N TRP A 19 0.95 6.51 2.98
CA TRP A 19 1.60 5.56 3.89
C TRP A 19 3.00 6.07 4.31
N GLY A 20 3.82 6.52 3.34
CA GLY A 20 5.14 7.07 3.62
C GLY A 20 5.10 8.25 4.58
N ALA A 21 4.11 9.15 4.47
CA ALA A 21 3.94 10.26 5.40
C ALA A 21 3.64 9.77 6.83
N ALA A 22 2.69 8.84 7.00
CA ALA A 22 2.36 8.26 8.30
C ALA A 22 3.53 7.45 8.88
N LEU A 23 4.20 6.66 8.05
CA LEU A 23 5.36 5.87 8.46
C LEU A 23 6.55 6.74 8.85
N SER A 24 6.75 7.89 8.17
CA SER A 24 7.84 8.82 8.51
C SER A 24 7.67 9.40 9.90
N TYR A 25 6.45 9.77 10.26
CA TYR A 25 6.12 10.22 11.61
C TYR A 25 6.40 9.12 12.64
N ALA A 26 5.90 7.91 12.40
CA ALA A 26 6.12 6.77 13.30
C ALA A 26 7.61 6.40 13.40
N ALA A 27 8.33 6.34 12.28
CA ALA A 27 9.76 6.07 12.27
C ALA A 27 10.55 7.08 13.10
N LYS A 28 10.22 8.38 12.97
CA LYS A 28 10.82 9.44 13.78
C LYS A 28 10.56 9.22 15.28
N ALA A 29 9.31 8.89 15.64
CA ALA A 29 8.93 8.68 17.04
C ALA A 29 9.66 7.48 17.67
N PHE A 30 9.95 6.44 16.88
CA PHE A 30 10.64 5.24 17.34
C PHE A 30 12.15 5.23 17.07
N GLY A 31 12.73 6.34 16.61
CA GLY A 31 14.17 6.42 16.33
C GLY A 31 14.62 5.51 15.18
N LEU A 32 13.79 5.27 14.18
CA LEU A 32 14.08 4.40 13.04
C LEU A 32 14.48 5.22 11.81
N GLU A 33 15.50 4.77 11.08
CA GLU A 33 15.77 5.31 9.77
C GLU A 33 14.75 4.81 8.74
N LEU A 34 14.31 5.69 7.85
CA LEU A 34 13.33 5.36 6.82
C LEU A 34 13.75 5.85 5.44
N ALA A 35 13.66 4.96 4.44
CA ALA A 35 13.72 5.32 3.05
C ALA A 35 12.44 4.89 2.31
N VAL A 36 11.87 5.81 1.55
CA VAL A 36 10.60 5.63 0.83
C VAL A 36 10.84 5.71 -0.66
N TYR A 37 10.43 4.67 -1.39
CA TYR A 37 10.34 4.67 -2.85
C TYR A 37 8.94 5.09 -3.25
N MET A 38 8.80 6.34 -3.64
CA MET A 38 7.52 6.93 -4.00
C MET A 38 7.31 6.88 -5.51
N VAL A 39 6.18 6.33 -5.96
CA VAL A 39 5.85 6.28 -7.40
C VAL A 39 6.02 7.66 -8.03
N LYS A 40 6.79 7.77 -9.13
CA LYS A 40 7.25 9.03 -9.74
C LYS A 40 6.11 10.03 -10.00
N ILE A 41 5.01 9.58 -10.60
CA ILE A 41 3.86 10.46 -10.82
C ILE A 41 3.29 11.03 -9.51
N SER A 42 3.26 10.24 -8.43
CA SER A 42 2.82 10.71 -7.12
C SER A 42 3.83 11.63 -6.46
N TYR A 43 5.12 11.39 -6.67
CA TYR A 43 6.22 12.23 -6.21
C TYR A 43 6.15 13.65 -6.81
N GLU A 44 5.78 13.74 -8.09
CA GLU A 44 5.63 15.02 -8.79
C GLU A 44 4.31 15.72 -8.44
N GLN A 45 3.19 14.99 -8.42
CA GLN A 45 1.86 15.55 -8.17
C GLN A 45 1.58 15.91 -6.71
N LYS A 46 2.35 15.35 -5.75
CA LYS A 46 2.10 15.51 -4.31
C LYS A 46 3.35 16.01 -3.56
N PRO A 47 3.89 17.19 -3.91
CA PRO A 47 5.14 17.68 -3.33
C PRO A 47 5.08 17.86 -1.81
N TYR A 48 3.92 18.26 -1.26
CA TYR A 48 3.76 18.42 0.18
C TYR A 48 3.91 17.13 0.97
N ARG A 49 3.51 15.99 0.40
CA ARG A 49 3.71 14.68 1.05
C ARG A 49 5.19 14.34 1.17
N ARG A 50 5.96 14.61 0.11
CA ARG A 50 7.41 14.49 0.13
C ARG A 50 8.02 15.39 1.20
N SER A 51 7.59 16.65 1.27
CA SER A 51 8.08 17.61 2.28
C SER A 51 7.79 17.13 3.71
N ILE A 52 6.59 16.60 3.96
CA ILE A 52 6.23 16.02 5.27
C ILE A 52 7.17 14.85 5.61
N MET A 53 7.37 13.92 4.69
CA MET A 53 8.27 12.77 4.92
C MET A 53 9.70 13.23 5.24
N GLN A 54 10.22 14.20 4.49
CA GLN A 54 11.55 14.77 4.70
C GLN A 54 11.67 15.53 6.02
N THR A 55 10.63 16.24 6.44
CA THR A 55 10.57 16.93 7.75
C THR A 55 10.72 15.93 8.91
N PHE A 56 10.17 14.73 8.76
CA PHE A 56 10.36 13.66 9.75
C PHE A 56 11.66 12.85 9.54
N GLY A 57 12.53 13.27 8.61
CA GLY A 57 13.84 12.68 8.41
C GLY A 57 13.87 11.49 7.45
N ALA A 58 12.79 11.19 6.74
CA ALA A 58 12.79 10.12 5.76
C ALA A 58 13.51 10.52 4.48
N GLN A 59 14.25 9.59 3.89
CA GLN A 59 14.79 9.70 2.53
C GLN A 59 13.70 9.31 1.53
N VAL A 60 13.41 10.17 0.56
CA VAL A 60 12.35 9.93 -0.43
C VAL A 60 12.92 9.91 -1.83
N THR A 61 12.76 8.80 -2.53
CA THR A 61 13.26 8.57 -3.89
C THR A 61 12.08 8.35 -4.84
N ALA A 62 12.10 9.04 -5.99
CA ALA A 62 11.12 8.79 -7.05
C ALA A 62 11.39 7.42 -7.69
N SER A 63 10.36 6.60 -7.86
CA SER A 63 10.41 5.26 -8.44
C SER A 63 9.65 5.24 -9.78
N PRO A 64 10.25 4.68 -10.87
CA PRO A 64 11.54 3.97 -10.93
C PRO A 64 12.75 4.90 -10.83
N SER A 65 13.83 4.38 -10.23
CA SER A 65 15.08 5.13 -10.00
C SER A 65 16.30 4.43 -10.60
N MET A 66 17.36 5.18 -10.80
CA MET A 66 18.66 4.63 -11.24
C MET A 66 19.46 4.00 -10.08
N SER A 67 18.96 4.07 -8.84
CA SER A 67 19.69 3.57 -7.66
C SER A 67 19.58 2.05 -7.48
N THR A 68 18.58 1.41 -8.08
CA THR A 68 18.31 -0.04 -7.97
C THR A 68 18.51 -0.76 -9.31
N LYS A 69 18.70 -2.07 -9.28
CA LYS A 69 18.76 -2.88 -10.52
C LYS A 69 17.40 -2.94 -11.20
N ALA A 70 16.34 -3.14 -10.40
CA ALA A 70 14.96 -3.17 -10.90
C ALA A 70 14.59 -1.85 -11.58
N GLY A 71 14.85 -0.72 -10.92
CA GLY A 71 14.56 0.60 -11.49
C GLY A 71 15.35 0.90 -12.76
N ARG A 72 16.65 0.58 -12.79
CA ARG A 72 17.48 0.72 -14.00
C ARG A 72 16.96 -0.10 -15.17
N LYS A 73 16.62 -1.38 -14.94
CA LYS A 73 16.07 -2.26 -15.97
C LYS A 73 14.80 -1.67 -16.57
N ILE A 74 13.85 -1.29 -15.72
CA ILE A 74 12.57 -0.70 -16.15
C ILE A 74 12.78 0.59 -16.94
N LEU A 75 13.70 1.48 -16.51
CA LEU A 75 14.00 2.73 -17.21
C LEU A 75 14.76 2.50 -18.52
N THR A 76 15.52 1.42 -18.65
CA THR A 76 16.16 1.03 -19.92
C THR A 76 15.11 0.54 -20.91
N ASP A 77 14.19 -0.31 -20.46
CA ASP A 77 13.13 -0.86 -21.31
C ASP A 77 12.05 0.19 -21.66
N HIS A 78 11.77 1.10 -20.71
CA HIS A 78 10.73 2.13 -20.82
C HIS A 78 11.21 3.48 -20.26
N PRO A 79 12.00 4.28 -20.99
CA PRO A 79 12.64 5.52 -20.49
C PRO A 79 11.69 6.57 -19.92
N ASN A 80 10.44 6.63 -20.41
CA ASN A 80 9.43 7.60 -19.99
C ASN A 80 8.42 7.02 -18.99
N TYR A 81 8.69 5.86 -18.42
CA TYR A 81 7.77 5.21 -17.50
C TYR A 81 7.61 6.00 -16.20
N GLN A 82 6.36 6.26 -15.83
CA GLN A 82 6.01 7.06 -14.65
C GLN A 82 5.91 6.23 -13.36
N GLY A 83 6.22 4.95 -13.46
CA GLY A 83 6.19 4.01 -12.35
C GLY A 83 4.81 3.49 -11.99
N SER A 84 4.82 2.35 -11.34
CA SER A 84 3.67 1.73 -10.68
C SER A 84 3.99 1.52 -9.20
N LEU A 85 2.98 1.13 -8.41
CA LEU A 85 3.25 0.69 -7.04
C LEU A 85 4.08 -0.60 -7.06
N GLY A 86 3.85 -1.50 -8.03
CA GLY A 86 4.65 -2.71 -8.23
C GLY A 86 6.13 -2.42 -8.45
N THR A 87 6.47 -1.41 -9.27
CA THR A 87 7.86 -0.94 -9.45
C THR A 87 8.49 -0.48 -8.13
N ALA A 88 7.77 0.39 -7.40
CA ALA A 88 8.27 0.92 -6.12
C ALA A 88 8.45 -0.19 -5.06
N ILE A 89 7.59 -1.22 -5.08
CA ILE A 89 7.73 -2.42 -4.24
C ILE A 89 9.03 -3.17 -4.61
N SER A 90 9.26 -3.42 -5.90
CA SER A 90 10.49 -4.10 -6.36
C SER A 90 11.76 -3.40 -5.89
N GLU A 91 11.84 -2.08 -6.07
CA GLU A 91 12.99 -1.28 -5.65
C GLU A 91 13.21 -1.30 -4.12
N ALA A 92 12.12 -1.15 -3.36
CA ALA A 92 12.20 -1.18 -1.89
C ALA A 92 12.62 -2.55 -1.35
N ILE A 93 12.11 -3.64 -1.94
CA ILE A 93 12.49 -5.01 -1.57
C ILE A 93 13.96 -5.29 -1.94
N GLU A 94 14.40 -4.94 -3.15
CA GLU A 94 15.79 -5.12 -3.58
C GLU A 94 16.77 -4.53 -2.56
N LEU A 95 16.51 -3.31 -2.13
CA LEU A 95 17.38 -2.65 -1.16
C LEU A 95 17.21 -3.19 0.26
N ALA A 96 16.01 -3.61 0.64
CA ALA A 96 15.82 -4.25 1.94
C ALA A 96 16.58 -5.58 2.04
N MET A 97 16.65 -6.34 0.94
CA MET A 97 17.40 -7.60 0.88
C MET A 97 18.92 -7.39 0.88
N SER A 98 19.40 -6.30 0.31
CA SER A 98 20.83 -6.00 0.17
C SER A 98 21.42 -5.16 1.33
N THR A 99 20.60 -4.67 2.25
CA THR A 99 21.02 -3.81 3.36
C THR A 99 20.91 -4.56 4.70
N PRO A 100 21.98 -4.74 5.45
CA PRO A 100 21.93 -5.35 6.77
C PRO A 100 20.94 -4.65 7.70
N ASN A 101 20.25 -5.41 8.55
CA ASN A 101 19.26 -4.93 9.51
C ASN A 101 18.11 -4.09 8.90
N CYS A 102 17.91 -4.18 7.59
CA CYS A 102 16.82 -3.51 6.89
C CYS A 102 15.57 -4.39 6.84
N LYS A 103 14.41 -3.78 6.99
CA LYS A 103 13.10 -4.43 6.85
C LYS A 103 12.26 -3.68 5.82
N TYR A 104 11.60 -4.44 4.95
CA TYR A 104 10.59 -3.90 4.05
C TYR A 104 9.24 -3.73 4.77
N THR A 105 8.50 -2.68 4.42
CA THR A 105 7.14 -2.43 4.90
C THR A 105 6.26 -1.85 3.81
N LEU A 106 4.99 -2.22 3.83
CA LEU A 106 3.96 -1.80 2.87
C LEU A 106 2.68 -1.47 3.64
N GLY A 107 1.98 -0.41 3.23
CA GLY A 107 0.78 0.10 3.92
C GLY A 107 -0.55 -0.42 3.38
N SER A 108 -0.54 -1.41 2.48
CA SER A 108 -1.75 -2.02 1.92
C SER A 108 -1.47 -3.45 1.43
N VAL A 109 -2.46 -4.12 0.83
CA VAL A 109 -2.35 -5.45 0.20
C VAL A 109 -2.15 -6.60 1.20
N LEU A 110 -1.25 -6.46 2.15
CA LEU A 110 -0.87 -7.51 3.09
C LEU A 110 -1.98 -7.76 4.13
N SER A 111 -2.23 -9.02 4.45
CA SER A 111 -3.31 -9.43 5.35
C SER A 111 -3.21 -8.79 6.74
N HIS A 112 -1.99 -8.69 7.31
CA HIS A 112 -1.80 -8.04 8.61
C HIS A 112 -2.09 -6.53 8.56
N VAL A 113 -1.83 -5.85 7.44
CA VAL A 113 -2.18 -4.43 7.27
C VAL A 113 -3.70 -4.27 7.25
N THR A 114 -4.41 -5.10 6.49
CA THR A 114 -5.88 -5.09 6.47
C THR A 114 -6.46 -5.35 7.86
N LEU A 115 -5.89 -6.32 8.59
CA LEU A 115 -6.31 -6.62 9.97
C LEU A 115 -6.11 -5.40 10.90
N HIS A 116 -4.95 -4.74 10.85
CA HIS A 116 -4.72 -3.53 11.65
C HIS A 116 -5.69 -2.39 11.27
N GLN A 117 -6.04 -2.26 10.00
CA GLN A 117 -6.98 -1.23 9.55
C GLN A 117 -8.43 -1.50 9.99
N THR A 118 -8.77 -2.71 10.45
CA THR A 118 -10.10 -2.96 11.03
C THR A 118 -10.40 -2.12 12.28
N MET A 119 -9.39 -1.50 12.89
CA MET A 119 -9.59 -0.51 13.95
C MET A 119 -10.54 0.62 13.49
N ILE A 120 -10.47 1.03 12.23
CA ILE A 120 -11.37 2.06 11.66
C ILE A 120 -12.83 1.58 11.67
N GLY A 121 -13.08 0.34 11.24
CA GLY A 121 -14.43 -0.23 11.26
C GLY A 121 -14.95 -0.47 12.69
N LEU A 122 -14.07 -0.90 13.62
CA LEU A 122 -14.43 -1.07 15.04
C LEU A 122 -14.76 0.26 15.73
N GLU A 123 -14.05 1.33 15.38
CA GLU A 123 -14.40 2.69 15.86
C GLU A 123 -15.69 3.19 15.22
N ALA A 124 -15.88 3.00 13.92
CA ALA A 124 -17.11 3.38 13.22
C ALA A 124 -18.34 2.67 13.81
N GLU A 125 -18.21 1.40 14.16
CA GLU A 125 -19.23 0.61 14.84
C GLU A 125 -19.70 1.26 16.16
N LYS A 126 -18.73 1.70 16.98
CA LYS A 126 -19.02 2.39 18.25
C LYS A 126 -19.66 3.76 18.01
N GLN A 127 -19.17 4.51 17.05
CA GLN A 127 -19.67 5.83 16.69
C GLN A 127 -21.12 5.75 16.17
N MET A 128 -21.43 4.75 15.32
CA MET A 128 -22.79 4.50 14.85
C MET A 128 -23.72 4.12 16.01
N ALA A 129 -23.28 3.26 16.92
CA ALA A 129 -24.04 2.91 18.11
C ALA A 129 -24.32 4.11 19.02
N MET A 130 -23.35 5.03 19.19
CA MET A 130 -23.54 6.28 19.94
C MET A 130 -24.57 7.21 19.27
N ALA A 131 -24.64 7.18 17.93
CA ALA A 131 -25.64 7.93 17.17
C ALA A 131 -27.03 7.27 17.16
N GLY A 132 -27.16 6.06 17.69
CA GLY A 132 -28.41 5.27 17.62
C GLY A 132 -28.69 4.73 16.21
N GLU A 133 -27.67 4.66 15.35
CA GLU A 133 -27.78 4.30 13.94
C GLU A 133 -27.02 3.01 13.62
N TYR A 134 -27.36 2.39 12.48
CA TYR A 134 -26.64 1.25 11.94
C TYR A 134 -26.61 1.34 10.39
N PRO A 135 -25.47 1.08 9.71
CA PRO A 135 -25.38 1.32 8.28
C PRO A 135 -26.08 0.24 7.46
N ASP A 136 -26.93 0.65 6.53
CA ASP A 136 -27.48 -0.23 5.49
C ASP A 136 -26.45 -0.55 4.40
N ILE A 137 -25.57 0.41 4.13
CA ILE A 137 -24.54 0.29 3.10
C ILE A 137 -23.21 0.81 3.64
N VAL A 138 -22.14 0.02 3.43
CA VAL A 138 -20.75 0.44 3.67
C VAL A 138 -20.01 0.48 2.33
N ILE A 139 -19.47 1.65 1.99
CA ILE A 139 -18.73 1.87 0.74
C ILE A 139 -17.28 2.18 1.07
N GLY A 140 -16.33 1.46 0.48
CA GLY A 140 -14.91 1.71 0.66
C GLY A 140 -14.15 1.75 -0.66
N CYS A 141 -13.14 2.65 -0.74
CA CYS A 141 -12.21 2.66 -1.86
C CYS A 141 -11.36 1.41 -1.88
N PHE A 142 -11.13 0.85 -3.08
CA PHE A 142 -10.37 -0.37 -3.25
C PHE A 142 -9.10 -0.15 -4.09
N GLY A 143 -7.98 0.11 -3.42
CA GLY A 143 -6.63 0.03 -4.00
C GLY A 143 -6.09 -1.39 -3.90
N GLY A 144 -5.31 -1.70 -2.86
CA GLY A 144 -4.93 -3.06 -2.49
C GLY A 144 -5.96 -3.78 -1.61
N GLY A 145 -7.04 -3.09 -1.22
CA GLY A 145 -8.17 -3.66 -0.47
C GLY A 145 -8.16 -3.40 1.03
N SER A 146 -7.06 -2.96 1.63
CA SER A 146 -6.96 -2.79 3.08
C SER A 146 -7.89 -1.68 3.63
N ASN A 147 -8.13 -0.61 2.88
CA ASN A 147 -9.10 0.42 3.26
C ASN A 147 -10.53 -0.15 3.28
N PHE A 148 -10.91 -0.88 2.24
CA PHE A 148 -12.22 -1.53 2.17
C PHE A 148 -12.39 -2.58 3.26
N GLY A 149 -11.41 -3.50 3.42
CA GLY A 149 -11.45 -4.51 4.48
C GLY A 149 -11.48 -3.89 5.88
N GLY A 150 -10.69 -2.84 6.09
CA GLY A 150 -10.61 -2.15 7.38
C GLY A 150 -11.93 -1.56 7.85
N ILE A 151 -12.69 -0.92 6.96
CA ILE A 151 -14.01 -0.38 7.32
C ILE A 151 -15.10 -1.46 7.31
N SER A 152 -15.00 -2.48 6.44
CA SER A 152 -16.11 -3.41 6.18
C SER A 152 -16.13 -4.62 7.10
N PHE A 153 -14.99 -5.21 7.45
CA PHE A 153 -14.94 -6.49 8.16
C PHE A 153 -15.65 -6.49 9.52
N PRO A 154 -15.57 -5.45 10.38
CA PRO A 154 -16.34 -5.40 11.60
C PRO A 154 -17.86 -5.48 11.35
N PHE A 155 -18.38 -4.78 10.35
CA PHE A 155 -19.79 -4.85 9.98
C PHE A 155 -20.17 -6.17 9.28
N MET A 156 -19.27 -6.76 8.47
CA MET A 156 -19.48 -8.11 7.90
C MET A 156 -19.63 -9.16 8.99
N ARG A 157 -18.88 -9.04 10.07
CA ARG A 157 -19.03 -9.89 11.26
C ARG A 157 -20.47 -9.87 11.79
N HIS A 158 -21.13 -8.71 11.82
CA HIS A 158 -22.52 -8.60 12.26
C HIS A 158 -23.49 -9.26 11.29
N ASN A 159 -23.24 -9.20 9.98
CA ASN A 159 -24.06 -9.95 9.02
C ASN A 159 -23.98 -11.46 9.28
N ILE A 160 -22.77 -11.96 9.58
CA ILE A 160 -22.54 -13.39 9.83
C ILE A 160 -23.13 -13.83 11.18
N LEU A 161 -22.88 -13.09 12.26
CA LEU A 161 -23.19 -13.51 13.62
C LEU A 161 -24.59 -13.09 14.08
N SER A 162 -25.12 -11.97 13.59
CA SER A 162 -26.34 -11.33 14.11
C SER A 162 -27.43 -11.17 13.05
N GLY A 163 -27.23 -11.72 11.84
CA GLY A 163 -28.23 -11.68 10.77
C GLY A 163 -28.49 -10.27 10.21
N LYS A 164 -27.63 -9.28 10.48
CA LYS A 164 -27.69 -7.96 9.85
C LYS A 164 -27.52 -8.11 8.34
N LYS A 165 -28.03 -7.16 7.57
CA LYS A 165 -28.03 -7.20 6.09
C LYS A 165 -27.35 -5.98 5.48
N THR A 166 -26.28 -5.51 6.09
CA THR A 166 -25.46 -4.42 5.52
C THR A 166 -24.91 -4.85 4.16
N ARG A 167 -25.06 -4.01 3.18
CA ARG A 167 -24.49 -4.17 1.83
C ARG A 167 -23.09 -3.56 1.78
N PHE A 168 -22.13 -4.26 1.20
CA PHE A 168 -20.75 -3.79 1.06
C PHE A 168 -20.42 -3.51 -0.41
N ILE A 169 -19.84 -2.33 -0.66
CA ILE A 169 -19.50 -1.87 -2.01
C ILE A 169 -18.02 -1.49 -2.04
N ALA A 170 -17.23 -2.25 -2.80
CA ALA A 170 -15.84 -1.94 -3.10
C ALA A 170 -15.78 -1.03 -4.34
N ALA A 171 -15.26 0.19 -4.18
CA ALA A 171 -15.16 1.16 -5.27
C ALA A 171 -13.73 1.21 -5.82
N GLU A 172 -13.55 0.87 -7.10
CA GLU A 172 -12.27 0.94 -7.80
C GLU A 172 -12.34 1.85 -9.03
N PRO A 173 -11.22 2.42 -9.51
CA PRO A 173 -11.22 3.25 -10.71
C PRO A 173 -11.31 2.40 -11.99
N ASN A 174 -12.02 2.88 -12.99
CA ASN A 174 -12.09 2.25 -14.32
C ASN A 174 -10.71 2.10 -15.00
N SER A 175 -9.73 2.91 -14.59
CA SER A 175 -8.35 2.85 -15.09
C SER A 175 -7.51 1.74 -14.46
N CYS A 176 -8.00 1.09 -13.40
CA CYS A 176 -7.33 -0.02 -12.71
C CYS A 176 -8.36 -1.02 -12.15
N PRO A 177 -9.16 -1.66 -13.04
CA PRO A 177 -10.39 -2.38 -12.69
C PRO A 177 -10.11 -3.84 -12.33
N LYS A 178 -9.30 -4.09 -11.30
CA LYS A 178 -8.87 -5.45 -10.92
C LYS A 178 -9.98 -6.35 -10.41
N LEU A 179 -11.01 -5.79 -9.75
CA LEU A 179 -12.14 -6.56 -9.24
C LEU A 179 -13.17 -6.88 -10.34
N THR A 180 -13.38 -5.93 -11.27
CA THR A 180 -14.43 -6.04 -12.29
C THR A 180 -13.94 -6.62 -13.62
N ARG A 181 -12.65 -6.50 -13.94
CA ARG A 181 -12.05 -6.97 -15.20
C ARG A 181 -10.78 -7.82 -14.99
N GLY A 182 -10.27 -7.90 -13.77
CA GLY A 182 -9.17 -8.79 -13.40
C GLY A 182 -9.60 -10.25 -13.32
N VAL A 183 -8.63 -11.14 -13.24
CA VAL A 183 -8.85 -12.57 -13.04
C VAL A 183 -8.32 -12.99 -11.67
N PHE A 184 -8.98 -13.95 -11.03
CA PHE A 184 -8.47 -14.55 -9.80
C PHE A 184 -7.40 -15.60 -10.16
N ARG A 185 -6.16 -15.35 -9.78
CA ARG A 185 -5.03 -16.26 -10.01
C ARG A 185 -3.88 -15.97 -9.06
N TYR A 186 -2.89 -16.85 -9.04
CA TYR A 186 -1.61 -16.57 -8.41
C TYR A 186 -0.84 -15.53 -9.23
N ASP A 187 -0.38 -14.46 -8.58
CA ASP A 187 0.42 -13.41 -9.19
C ASP A 187 1.43 -12.82 -8.20
N PHE A 188 2.44 -12.11 -8.72
CA PHE A 188 3.39 -11.39 -7.88
C PHE A 188 2.79 -10.06 -7.37
N GLY A 189 3.17 -9.68 -6.18
CA GLY A 189 2.79 -8.39 -5.60
C GLY A 189 3.57 -7.21 -6.18
N ASP A 190 4.67 -7.47 -6.91
CA ASP A 190 5.60 -6.49 -7.46
C ASP A 190 5.97 -6.80 -8.92
N GLU A 191 6.45 -5.77 -9.63
CA GLU A 191 6.72 -5.87 -11.07
C GLU A 191 7.91 -6.76 -11.42
N ALA A 192 8.95 -6.81 -10.58
CA ALA A 192 10.16 -7.63 -10.81
C ALA A 192 10.04 -9.07 -10.30
N GLY A 193 8.94 -9.43 -9.62
CA GLY A 193 8.71 -10.78 -9.12
C GLY A 193 9.54 -11.15 -7.88
N TYR A 194 9.87 -10.19 -7.05
CA TYR A 194 10.61 -10.42 -5.80
C TYR A 194 9.71 -10.85 -4.63
N THR A 195 8.40 -10.60 -4.74
CA THR A 195 7.42 -11.06 -3.75
C THR A 195 7.03 -12.51 -3.99
N PRO A 196 6.51 -13.23 -2.97
CA PRO A 196 5.87 -14.52 -3.19
C PRO A 196 4.67 -14.40 -4.14
N LEU A 197 4.37 -15.49 -4.84
CA LEU A 197 3.11 -15.66 -5.56
C LEU A 197 1.95 -15.78 -4.55
N LEU A 198 0.94 -14.93 -4.71
CA LEU A 198 -0.23 -14.88 -3.84
C LEU A 198 -1.51 -15.00 -4.67
N PRO A 199 -2.53 -15.73 -4.19
CA PRO A 199 -3.84 -15.78 -4.87
C PRO A 199 -4.53 -14.44 -4.72
N MET A 200 -4.90 -13.82 -5.85
CA MET A 200 -5.50 -12.48 -5.86
C MET A 200 -6.31 -12.22 -7.14
N PHE A 201 -7.29 -11.35 -7.07
CA PHE A 201 -7.79 -10.69 -8.27
C PHE A 201 -6.74 -9.73 -8.80
N THR A 202 -6.32 -9.91 -10.05
CA THR A 202 -5.21 -9.16 -10.65
C THR A 202 -5.43 -8.82 -12.11
N LEU A 203 -4.86 -7.70 -12.53
CA LEU A 203 -4.70 -7.30 -13.94
C LEU A 203 -3.36 -7.79 -14.52
N GLY A 204 -2.51 -8.42 -13.69
CA GLY A 204 -1.14 -8.81 -14.00
C GLY A 204 -0.11 -7.87 -13.37
N HIS A 205 0.97 -8.44 -12.80
CA HIS A 205 2.02 -7.67 -12.12
C HIS A 205 2.74 -6.67 -13.04
N ASN A 206 2.70 -6.88 -14.37
CA ASN A 206 3.23 -5.95 -15.38
C ASN A 206 2.21 -4.89 -15.83
N PHE A 207 1.02 -4.83 -15.23
CA PHE A 207 0.00 -3.86 -15.61
C PHE A 207 0.45 -2.43 -15.26
N ALA A 208 0.53 -1.57 -16.28
CA ALA A 208 0.84 -0.16 -16.14
C ALA A 208 -0.46 0.67 -16.01
N PRO A 209 -0.78 1.20 -14.82
CA PRO A 209 -1.97 2.03 -14.64
C PRO A 209 -1.88 3.34 -15.41
N ALA A 210 -3.01 3.85 -15.91
CA ALA A 210 -3.07 5.14 -16.58
C ALA A 210 -2.58 6.29 -15.69
N HIS A 211 -2.04 7.36 -16.31
CA HIS A 211 -1.42 8.51 -15.62
C HIS A 211 -2.45 9.49 -15.03
N ILE A 212 -3.58 9.00 -14.55
CA ILE A 212 -4.60 9.83 -13.90
C ILE A 212 -4.29 10.03 -12.42
N HIS A 213 -4.80 11.11 -11.85
CA HIS A 213 -4.72 11.35 -10.40
C HIS A 213 -5.72 10.45 -9.66
N ALA A 214 -5.26 9.30 -9.21
CA ALA A 214 -6.09 8.32 -8.51
C ALA A 214 -5.45 7.83 -7.19
N GLY A 215 -4.84 8.74 -6.50
CA GLY A 215 -4.38 8.76 -5.08
C GLY A 215 -3.93 7.49 -4.41
N GLY A 216 -4.05 6.36 -4.63
CA GLY A 216 -3.76 5.09 -3.95
C GLY A 216 -4.49 3.93 -4.61
N LEU A 217 -5.25 4.23 -5.69
CA LEU A 217 -6.12 3.27 -6.36
C LEU A 217 -5.47 2.70 -7.64
N ARG A 218 -4.13 2.71 -7.73
CA ARG A 218 -3.36 2.34 -8.94
C ARG A 218 -2.50 1.08 -8.73
N TYR A 219 -3.02 0.12 -8.01
CA TYR A 219 -2.36 -1.16 -7.78
C TYR A 219 -3.04 -2.27 -8.60
N HIS A 220 -2.25 -3.12 -9.27
CA HIS A 220 -2.72 -4.14 -10.20
C HIS A 220 -3.49 -5.28 -9.54
N GLY A 221 -3.27 -5.53 -8.24
CA GLY A 221 -3.81 -6.69 -7.52
C GLY A 221 -4.65 -6.32 -6.30
N ALA A 222 -5.39 -7.28 -5.80
CA ALA A 222 -6.10 -7.22 -4.54
C ALA A 222 -5.35 -8.01 -3.45
N GLY A 223 -5.43 -7.57 -2.20
CA GLY A 223 -4.90 -8.33 -1.07
C GLY A 223 -5.62 -9.67 -0.92
N VAL A 224 -4.91 -10.69 -0.44
CA VAL A 224 -5.42 -12.08 -0.36
C VAL A 224 -6.75 -12.18 0.40
N ILE A 225 -6.86 -11.52 1.57
CA ILE A 225 -8.06 -11.64 2.41
C ILE A 225 -9.24 -10.80 1.96
N VAL A 226 -9.11 -10.03 0.88
CA VAL A 226 -10.16 -9.22 0.26
C VAL A 226 -10.43 -9.62 -1.19
N SER A 227 -9.80 -10.70 -1.66
CA SER A 227 -9.95 -11.27 -3.01
C SER A 227 -11.05 -12.35 -3.12
#